data_ac9b0b2873f06e0e36e912f68076995a
#
_entry.id   ac9b0b2873f06e0e36e912f68076995a
#
_cell.length_a   1.000
_cell.length_b   1.000
_cell.length_c   1.000
_cell.angle_alpha   90.00
_cell.angle_beta   90.00
_cell.angle_gamma   90.00
#
_symmetry.space_group_name_H-M   'P 1'
#
loop_
_entity.id
_entity.type
_entity.pdbx_description
1 polymer ?
#
loop_
_entity_poly.entity_id
_entity_poly.type
_entity_poly.pdbx_seq_one_letter_code
_entity_poly.pdbx_strand_id
1 'polypeptide(L)' 'MTEDPEIIQLNIRHYQQLLTQDHHTAETRQRVKELLNDAQARLPDAVAAMGNRQR' A
#
# COMPACT_ATOMS: atom_id res chain seq x y z
N MET A 1 11.11 -0.88 14.02
CA MET A 1 9.67 -0.94 14.06
C MET A 1 9.12 -1.66 12.84
N THR A 2 8.23 -2.58 13.05
CA THR A 2 7.68 -3.38 11.97
C THR A 2 6.38 -2.77 11.47
N GLU A 3 6.21 -2.72 10.17
CA GLU A 3 4.97 -2.21 9.59
C GLU A 3 3.86 -3.23 9.77
N ASP A 4 2.68 -2.71 10.10
CA ASP A 4 1.50 -3.55 10.28
C ASP A 4 0.91 -3.86 8.90
N PRO A 5 0.82 -5.13 8.51
CA PRO A 5 0.25 -5.47 7.20
C PRO A 5 -1.20 -5.02 7.04
N GLU A 6 -1.96 -4.94 8.12
CA GLU A 6 -3.32 -4.44 8.02
C GLU A 6 -3.34 -2.99 7.59
N ILE A 7 -2.44 -2.18 8.14
CA ILE A 7 -2.37 -0.79 7.78
C ILE A 7 -1.91 -0.64 6.33
N ILE A 8 -0.96 -1.47 5.92
CA ILE A 8 -0.50 -1.44 4.53
C ILE A 8 -1.66 -1.79 3.59
N GLN A 9 -2.46 -2.78 3.94
CA GLN A 9 -3.61 -3.16 3.13
C GLN A 9 -4.63 -2.04 3.04
N LEU A 10 -4.87 -1.35 4.15
CA LEU A 10 -5.77 -0.21 4.15
C LEU A 10 -5.27 0.89 3.23
N ASN A 11 -3.97 1.14 3.25
CA ASN A 11 -3.38 2.15 2.38
C ASN A 11 -3.51 1.75 0.92
N ILE A 12 -3.29 0.48 0.62
CA ILE A 12 -3.42 -0.01 -0.74
C ILE A 12 -4.84 0.21 -1.24
N ARG A 13 -5.82 -0.15 -0.44
CA ARG A 13 -7.22 0.04 -0.81
C ARG A 13 -7.54 1.51 -1.01
N HIS A 14 -7.03 2.34 -0.12
CA HIS A 14 -7.26 3.77 -0.22
C HIS A 14 -6.69 4.34 -1.51
N TYR A 15 -5.46 3.96 -1.84
CA TYR A 15 -4.83 4.44 -3.07
C TYR A 15 -5.58 3.95 -4.31
N GLN A 16 -6.06 2.72 -4.27
CA GLN A 16 -6.84 2.20 -5.40
C GLN A 16 -8.11 3.00 -5.60
N GLN A 17 -8.76 3.38 -4.50
CA GLN A 17 -9.96 4.21 -4.59
C GLN A 17 -9.63 5.58 -5.17
N LEU A 18 -8.51 6.15 -4.78
CA LEU A 18 -8.11 7.44 -5.31
C LEU A 18 -7.90 7.37 -6.82
N LEU A 19 -7.35 6.28 -7.29
CA LEU A 19 -7.07 6.14 -8.72
C LEU A 19 -8.32 5.98 -9.56
N THR A 20 -9.44 5.57 -8.95
CA THR A 20 -10.69 5.45 -9.70
C THR A 20 -11.42 6.76 -9.84
N GLN A 21 -10.99 7.79 -9.14
CA GLN A 21 -11.62 9.10 -9.21
C GLN A 21 -11.02 9.90 -10.35
N ASP A 22 -11.90 10.65 -11.05
CA ASP A 22 -11.47 11.39 -12.23
C ASP A 22 -11.03 12.81 -11.91
N HIS A 23 -11.11 13.21 -10.65
CA HIS A 23 -10.78 14.59 -10.29
C HIS A 23 -9.28 14.87 -10.25
N HIS A 24 -8.49 13.83 -10.21
CA HIS A 24 -7.06 14.00 -9.99
C HIS A 24 -6.34 14.34 -11.28
N THR A 25 -5.32 15.19 -11.15
CA THR A 25 -4.46 15.48 -12.27
C THR A 25 -3.58 14.28 -12.60
N ALA A 26 -2.96 14.32 -13.78
CA ALA A 26 -2.06 13.25 -14.16
C ALA A 26 -0.91 13.12 -13.17
N GLU A 27 -0.43 14.25 -12.68
CA GLU A 27 0.66 14.26 -11.71
C GLU A 27 0.25 13.56 -10.42
N THR A 28 -0.94 13.88 -9.93
CA THR A 28 -1.42 13.28 -8.69
C THR A 28 -1.62 11.79 -8.87
N ARG A 29 -2.18 11.39 -10.00
CA ARG A 29 -2.40 9.97 -10.27
C ARG A 29 -1.08 9.22 -10.33
N GLN A 30 -0.08 9.83 -10.94
CA GLN A 30 1.23 9.20 -11.02
C GLN A 30 1.82 9.00 -9.63
N ARG A 31 1.68 10.01 -8.78
CA ARG A 31 2.19 9.92 -7.42
C ARG A 31 1.48 8.83 -6.62
N VAL A 32 0.15 8.77 -6.76
CA VAL A 32 -0.62 7.75 -6.05
C VAL A 32 -0.24 6.36 -6.55
N LYS A 33 -0.02 6.23 -7.85
CA LYS A 33 0.42 4.95 -8.42
C LYS A 33 1.74 4.51 -7.81
N GLU A 34 2.65 5.44 -7.64
CA GLU A 34 3.95 5.10 -7.06
C GLU A 34 3.81 4.68 -5.60
N LEU A 35 2.96 5.38 -4.87
CA LEU A 35 2.71 5.02 -3.48
C LEU A 35 2.05 3.65 -3.38
N LEU A 36 1.12 3.37 -4.26
CA LEU A 36 0.44 2.08 -4.28
C LEU A 36 1.44 0.97 -4.58
N ASN A 37 2.29 1.20 -5.56
CA ASN A 37 3.30 0.22 -5.94
C ASN A 37 4.23 -0.07 -4.76
N ASP A 38 4.64 0.98 -4.07
CA ASP A 38 5.52 0.85 -2.92
C ASP A 38 4.84 0.07 -1.80
N ALA A 39 3.59 0.38 -1.52
CA ALA A 39 2.85 -0.31 -0.47
C ALA A 39 2.67 -1.78 -0.80
N GLN A 40 2.38 -2.09 -2.05
CA GLN A 40 2.23 -3.47 -2.47
C GLN A 40 3.53 -4.25 -2.35
N ALA A 41 4.63 -3.58 -2.58
CA ALA A 41 5.93 -4.23 -2.45
C ALA A 41 6.28 -4.50 -0.98
N ARG A 42 5.79 -3.66 -0.09
CA ARG A 42 6.09 -3.82 1.34
C ARG A 42 5.24 -4.87 2.01
N LEU A 43 4.05 -5.11 1.47
CA LEU A 43 3.10 -6.00 2.13
C LEU A 43 3.66 -7.40 2.36
N PRO A 44 4.26 -8.05 1.37
CA PRO A 44 4.79 -9.39 1.59
C PRO A 44 5.88 -9.42 2.66
N ASP A 45 6.69 -8.38 2.73
CA ASP A 45 7.73 -8.30 3.75
C ASP A 45 7.12 -8.18 5.15
N ALA A 46 6.08 -7.38 5.27
CA ALA A 46 5.43 -7.20 6.56
C ALA A 46 4.74 -8.48 7.01
N VAL A 47 4.10 -9.17 6.08
CA VAL A 47 3.44 -10.43 6.39
C VAL A 47 4.48 -11.48 6.78
N ALA A 48 5.58 -11.52 6.07
CA ALA A 48 6.63 -12.48 6.38
C ALA A 48 7.23 -12.24 7.75
N ALA A 49 7.40 -10.96 8.11
CA ALA A 49 7.93 -10.63 9.42
C ALA A 49 7.00 -11.10 10.52
N MET A 50 5.71 -10.94 10.33
CA MET A 50 4.74 -11.41 11.31
C MET A 50 4.69 -12.93 11.36
N GLY A 51 4.76 -13.56 10.20
CA GLY A 51 4.74 -15.01 10.13
C GLY A 51 5.90 -15.63 10.87
N ASN A 52 7.05 -15.00 10.82
CA ASN A 52 8.23 -15.52 11.48
C ASN A 52 8.10 -15.56 12.99
N ARG A 53 7.22 -14.76 13.52
CA ARG A 53 7.06 -14.68 14.97
C ARG A 53 6.11 -15.75 15.50
N GLN A 54 5.41 -16.39 14.63
CA GLN A 54 4.41 -17.36 15.02
C GLN A 54 4.97 -18.75 14.98
N ARG A 55 5.85 -19.07 15.83
CA ARG A 55 6.42 -20.41 15.78
C ARG A 55 6.12 -21.23 17.02
#